data_9bf1473c2d2cb8ea8ef0be9f5ae8d479
#
_entry.id   9bf1473c2d2cb8ea8ef0be9f5ae8d479
#
_cell.length_a   1.000
_cell.length_b   1.000
_cell.length_c   1.000
_cell.angle_alpha   90.00
_cell.angle_beta   90.00
_cell.angle_gamma   90.00
#
_symmetry.space_group_name_H-M   'P 1'
#
loop_
_entity.id
_entity.type
_entity.pdbx_description
1 polymer ?
#
loop_
_entity_poly.entity_id
_entity_poly.type
_entity_poly.pdbx_seq_one_letter_code
_entity_poly.pdbx_strand_id
1 'polypeptide(L)'
;MPKIYLIDVTNRDAVQASRIIMAKLQKTMLNLYLAEMGIHQSEFSFPSVRHERNYIEGNLELKEMGIMGELVLEGWCRAIVSDVADSLPTGVRDLNISISTSDQMILHKFRGKLD
;
A
#
# COMPACT_ATOMS: atom_id res chain seq x y z
N MET A 1 26.15 -7.75 -12.01
CA MET A 1 25.44 -8.12 -10.78
C MET A 1 23.94 -7.95 -10.99
N PRO A 2 23.10 -8.82 -10.46
CA PRO A 2 21.66 -8.61 -10.52
C PRO A 2 21.29 -7.34 -9.75
N LYS A 3 20.38 -6.53 -10.30
CA LYS A 3 19.84 -5.34 -9.65
C LYS A 3 18.76 -5.78 -8.68
N ILE A 4 18.85 -5.37 -7.42
CA ILE A 4 17.89 -5.67 -6.36
C ILE A 4 17.10 -4.41 -6.05
N TYR A 5 15.80 -4.54 -5.95
CA TYR A 5 14.88 -3.47 -5.57
C TYR A 5 14.26 -3.78 -4.20
N LEU A 6 14.28 -2.80 -3.30
CA LEU A 6 13.65 -2.93 -1.99
C LEU A 6 12.26 -2.29 -2.02
N ILE A 7 11.30 -3.03 -1.48
CA ILE A 7 9.93 -2.57 -1.26
C ILE A 7 9.71 -2.50 0.25
N ASP A 8 9.37 -1.33 0.76
CA ASP A 8 8.98 -1.16 2.16
C ASP A 8 7.47 -1.32 2.30
N VAL A 9 7.02 -2.11 3.26
CA VAL A 9 5.59 -2.39 3.52
C VAL A 9 5.13 -1.86 4.88
N THR A 10 5.94 -1.05 5.54
CA THR A 10 5.67 -0.55 6.90
C THR A 10 4.34 0.20 6.99
N ASN A 11 4.10 1.13 6.08
CA ASN A 11 2.92 1.99 6.09
C ASN A 11 1.60 1.26 5.83
N ARG A 12 1.64 0.06 5.29
CA ARG A 12 0.44 -0.76 5.07
C ARG A 12 0.39 -1.95 6.04
N ASP A 13 1.43 -2.79 6.06
CA ASP A 13 1.41 -4.07 6.77
C ASP A 13 1.79 -3.93 8.24
N ALA A 14 2.88 -3.24 8.54
CA ALA A 14 3.34 -3.11 9.92
C ALA A 14 2.36 -2.32 10.81
N VAL A 15 1.66 -1.33 10.26
CA VAL A 15 0.64 -0.56 11.01
C VAL A 15 -0.59 -1.40 11.37
N GLN A 16 -0.75 -2.59 10.80
CA GLN A 16 -1.80 -3.55 11.16
C GLN A 16 -1.38 -4.43 12.35
N ALA A 17 -0.12 -4.36 12.77
CA ALA A 17 0.36 -5.11 13.91
C ALA A 17 -0.24 -4.56 15.21
N SER A 18 -0.48 -5.46 16.17
CA SER A 18 -1.00 -5.11 17.50
C SER A 18 -0.12 -4.06 18.17
N ARG A 19 -0.74 -3.02 18.73
CA ARG A 19 -0.09 -1.93 19.47
C ARG A 19 0.76 -0.97 18.61
N ILE A 20 0.70 -1.05 17.31
CA ILE A 20 1.29 -0.04 16.43
C ILE A 20 0.19 0.88 15.93
N ILE A 21 0.35 2.17 16.24
CA ILE A 21 -0.55 3.22 15.78
C ILE A 21 0.30 4.30 15.14
N MET A 22 0.03 4.60 13.87
CA MET A 22 0.69 5.70 13.16
C MET A 22 -0.37 6.68 12.63
N ALA A 23 -0.20 7.93 12.96
CA ALA A 23 -0.99 9.00 12.37
C ALA A 23 -0.62 9.20 10.88
N LYS A 24 -1.54 9.76 10.10
CA LYS A 24 -1.32 10.02 8.66
C LYS A 24 -0.04 10.83 8.40
N LEU A 25 0.24 11.83 9.25
CA LEU A 25 1.48 12.61 9.17
C LEU A 25 2.73 11.75 9.38
N GLN A 26 2.71 10.85 10.36
CA GLN A 26 3.84 9.95 10.62
C GLN A 26 4.08 9.00 9.44
N LYS A 27 3.02 8.46 8.85
CA LYS A 27 3.09 7.64 7.62
C LYS A 27 3.68 8.44 6.45
N THR A 28 3.27 9.70 6.29
CA THR A 28 3.81 10.60 5.26
C THR A 28 5.29 10.89 5.48
N MET A 29 5.69 11.19 6.72
CA MET A 29 7.09 11.39 7.06
C MET A 29 7.94 10.15 6.77
N LEU A 30 7.42 8.96 7.04
CA LEU A 30 8.11 7.72 6.69
C LEU A 30 8.33 7.60 5.18
N ASN A 31 7.32 7.89 4.36
CA ASN A 31 7.50 7.88 2.89
C ASN A 31 8.59 8.88 2.44
N LEU A 32 8.68 10.06 3.05
CA LEU A 32 9.75 11.03 2.76
C LEU A 32 11.13 10.46 3.11
N TYR A 33 11.28 9.83 4.27
CA TYR A 33 12.54 9.19 4.66
C TYR A 33 12.91 8.01 3.75
N LEU A 34 11.93 7.19 3.34
CA LEU A 34 12.16 6.12 2.38
C LEU A 34 12.67 6.66 1.03
N ALA A 35 12.11 7.79 0.59
CA ALA A 35 12.57 8.47 -0.62
C ALA A 35 14.02 8.96 -0.48
N GLU A 36 14.37 9.60 0.64
CA GLU A 36 15.74 10.05 0.95
C GLU A 36 16.73 8.89 1.02
N MET A 37 16.32 7.75 1.56
CA MET A 37 17.12 6.52 1.64
C MET A 37 17.32 5.83 0.28
N GLY A 38 16.62 6.26 -0.76
CA GLY A 38 16.68 5.64 -2.08
C GLY A 38 15.96 4.29 -2.17
N ILE A 39 15.00 4.04 -1.29
CA ILE A 39 14.13 2.86 -1.39
C ILE A 39 13.33 2.95 -2.69
N HIS A 40 13.20 1.83 -3.39
CA HIS A 40 12.55 1.81 -4.70
C HIS A 40 11.05 2.04 -4.60
N GLN A 41 10.39 1.41 -3.64
CA GLN A 41 8.92 1.36 -3.58
C GLN A 41 8.42 1.30 -2.13
N SER A 42 7.35 2.02 -1.84
CA SER A 42 6.59 1.94 -0.60
C SER A 42 5.19 1.41 -0.89
N GLU A 43 4.84 0.27 -0.28
CA GLU A 43 3.44 -0.17 -0.17
C GLU A 43 2.78 0.70 0.91
N PHE A 44 2.33 1.89 0.50
CA PHE A 44 2.04 2.97 1.44
C PHE A 44 0.60 2.99 1.96
N SER A 45 -0.33 2.30 1.29
CA SER A 45 -1.75 2.42 1.60
C SER A 45 -2.59 1.20 1.23
N PHE A 46 -3.83 1.18 1.75
CA PHE A 46 -4.91 0.32 1.29
C PHE A 46 -6.01 1.19 0.66
N PRO A 47 -5.97 1.46 -0.66
CA PRO A 47 -6.78 2.51 -1.28
C PRO A 47 -8.30 2.30 -1.20
N SER A 48 -8.78 1.07 -1.08
CA SER A 48 -10.21 0.79 -0.89
C SER A 48 -10.73 1.18 0.50
N VAL A 49 -9.83 1.52 1.44
CA VAL A 49 -10.20 1.96 2.79
C VAL A 49 -10.45 3.45 2.81
N ARG A 50 -11.71 3.83 2.97
CA ARG A 50 -12.20 5.20 2.83
C ARG A 50 -11.46 6.23 3.69
N HIS A 51 -11.09 5.89 4.92
CA HIS A 51 -10.42 6.84 5.82
C HIS A 51 -8.96 7.14 5.42
N GLU A 52 -8.36 6.36 4.53
CA GLU A 52 -7.03 6.61 4.01
C GLU A 52 -7.00 7.62 2.86
N ARG A 53 -8.14 7.97 2.28
CA ARG A 53 -8.21 8.77 1.05
C ARG A 53 -7.41 10.07 1.13
N ASN A 54 -7.61 10.89 2.15
CA ASN A 54 -6.88 12.16 2.29
C ASN A 54 -5.37 11.95 2.45
N TYR A 55 -4.96 10.87 3.12
CA TYR A 55 -3.54 10.50 3.22
C TYR A 55 -2.96 10.12 1.86
N ILE A 56 -3.69 9.35 1.09
CA ILE A 56 -3.29 8.93 -0.26
C ILE A 56 -3.15 10.15 -1.17
N GLU A 57 -4.18 10.99 -1.23
CA GLU A 57 -4.19 12.21 -2.05
C GLU A 57 -3.01 13.12 -1.71
N GLY A 58 -2.78 13.40 -0.42
CA GLY A 58 -1.67 14.25 0.02
C GLY A 58 -0.29 13.66 -0.34
N ASN A 59 -0.10 12.34 -0.23
CA ASN A 59 1.17 11.71 -0.61
C ASN A 59 1.38 11.70 -2.13
N LEU A 60 0.33 11.50 -2.93
CA LEU A 60 0.41 11.59 -4.38
C LEU A 60 0.72 13.03 -4.84
N GLU A 61 0.14 14.04 -4.18
CA GLU A 61 0.46 15.45 -4.42
C GLU A 61 1.94 15.74 -4.16
N LEU A 62 2.49 15.31 -3.02
CA LEU A 62 3.91 15.43 -2.70
C LEU A 62 4.79 14.73 -3.75
N LYS A 63 4.36 13.58 -4.26
CA LYS A 63 5.05 12.86 -5.34
C LYS A 63 5.06 13.67 -6.63
N GLU A 64 3.93 14.24 -7.03
CA GLU A 64 3.82 15.09 -8.22
C GLU A 64 4.67 16.36 -8.12
N MET A 65 4.82 16.92 -6.91
CA MET A 65 5.71 18.04 -6.65
C MET A 65 7.20 17.69 -6.73
N GLY A 66 7.55 16.41 -6.91
CA GLY A 66 8.93 15.92 -6.99
C GLY A 66 9.62 15.72 -5.64
N ILE A 67 8.92 15.94 -4.52
CA ILE A 67 9.48 15.86 -3.15
C ILE A 67 9.89 14.43 -2.79
N MET A 68 9.24 13.41 -3.36
CA MET A 68 9.54 12.01 -3.11
C MET A 68 10.47 11.37 -4.17
N GLY A 69 11.05 12.16 -5.06
CA GLY A 69 11.98 11.68 -6.08
C GLY A 69 11.46 10.46 -6.85
N GLU A 70 12.27 9.41 -6.93
CA GLU A 70 11.96 8.18 -7.68
C GLU A 70 11.14 7.15 -6.88
N LEU A 71 10.81 7.40 -5.61
CA LEU A 71 10.02 6.47 -4.79
C LEU A 71 8.68 6.15 -5.47
N VAL A 72 8.41 4.88 -5.74
CA VAL A 72 7.11 4.43 -6.22
C VAL A 72 6.15 4.28 -5.04
N LEU A 73 4.97 4.89 -5.14
CA LEU A 73 3.90 4.76 -4.15
C LEU A 73 2.90 3.71 -4.63
N GLU A 74 2.89 2.55 -3.97
CA GLU A 74 2.05 1.40 -4.31
C GLU A 74 0.93 1.23 -3.29
N GLY A 75 -0.29 1.02 -3.78
CA GLY A 75 -1.42 0.60 -2.97
C GLY A 75 -1.56 -0.92 -2.93
N TRP A 76 -2.02 -1.45 -1.79
CA TRP A 76 -2.35 -2.85 -1.66
C TRP A 76 -3.85 -3.09 -1.82
N CYS A 77 -4.24 -4.14 -2.54
CA CYS A 77 -5.63 -4.56 -2.75
C CYS A 77 -5.79 -6.06 -2.56
N ARG A 78 -6.96 -6.48 -2.09
CA ARG A 78 -7.38 -7.87 -2.25
C ARG A 78 -7.70 -8.14 -3.73
N ALA A 79 -7.56 -9.37 -4.18
CA ALA A 79 -7.98 -9.79 -5.52
C ALA A 79 -9.52 -9.87 -5.63
N ILE A 80 -10.17 -8.73 -5.43
CA ILE A 80 -11.62 -8.53 -5.48
C ILE A 80 -11.89 -7.32 -6.37
N VAL A 81 -12.80 -7.46 -7.31
CA VAL A 81 -13.13 -6.40 -8.30
C VAL A 81 -13.47 -5.07 -7.61
N SER A 82 -14.22 -5.11 -6.51
CA SER A 82 -14.60 -3.90 -5.78
C SER A 82 -13.40 -3.16 -5.20
N ASP A 83 -12.39 -3.86 -4.65
CA ASP A 83 -11.20 -3.22 -4.08
C ASP A 83 -10.41 -2.47 -5.17
N VAL A 84 -10.27 -3.09 -6.34
CA VAL A 84 -9.60 -2.45 -7.48
C VAL A 84 -10.41 -1.25 -7.98
N ALA A 85 -11.72 -1.42 -8.14
CA ALA A 85 -12.61 -0.34 -8.58
C ALA A 85 -12.60 0.85 -7.63
N ASP A 86 -12.58 0.61 -6.31
CA ASP A 86 -12.52 1.65 -5.28
C ASP A 86 -11.14 2.34 -5.22
N SER A 87 -10.08 1.65 -5.68
CA SER A 87 -8.72 2.19 -5.70
C SER A 87 -8.48 3.15 -6.86
N LEU A 88 -9.08 2.91 -8.02
CA LEU A 88 -8.85 3.73 -9.22
C LEU A 88 -9.12 5.24 -9.02
N PRO A 89 -10.21 5.66 -8.35
CA PRO A 89 -10.50 7.07 -8.15
C PRO A 89 -9.53 7.78 -7.20
N THR A 90 -8.70 7.05 -6.46
CA THR A 90 -7.70 7.64 -5.55
C THR A 90 -6.49 8.21 -6.27
N GLY A 91 -6.28 7.84 -7.54
CA GLY A 91 -5.12 8.23 -8.33
C GLY A 91 -3.89 7.34 -8.15
N VAL A 92 -3.95 6.33 -7.30
CA VAL A 92 -2.87 5.32 -7.17
C VAL A 92 -2.79 4.51 -8.46
N ARG A 93 -1.59 4.43 -9.04
CA ARG A 93 -1.36 3.75 -10.33
C ARG A 93 -0.73 2.38 -10.19
N ASP A 94 0.04 2.19 -9.13
CA ASP A 94 0.74 0.94 -8.84
C ASP A 94 -0.03 0.21 -7.75
N LEU A 95 -0.52 -0.99 -8.06
CA LEU A 95 -1.34 -1.80 -7.15
C LEU A 95 -0.73 -3.19 -6.99
N ASN A 96 -0.47 -3.56 -5.74
CA ASN A 96 -0.18 -4.94 -5.36
C ASN A 96 -1.49 -5.67 -5.07
N ILE A 97 -1.80 -6.66 -5.89
CA ILE A 97 -3.05 -7.45 -5.77
C ILE A 97 -2.73 -8.79 -5.13
N SER A 98 -3.36 -9.10 -4.01
CA SER A 98 -3.06 -10.28 -3.20
C SER A 98 -4.28 -11.17 -2.99
N ILE A 99 -4.04 -12.48 -3.09
CA ILE A 99 -5.02 -13.52 -2.76
C ILE A 99 -4.35 -14.63 -1.96
N SER A 100 -5.08 -15.17 -0.97
CA SER A 100 -4.60 -16.32 -0.21
C SER A 100 -4.92 -17.62 -0.94
N THR A 101 -3.92 -18.48 -1.10
CA THR A 101 -4.02 -19.72 -1.90
C THR A 101 -3.84 -21.01 -1.09
N SER A 102 -3.56 -20.92 0.23
CA SER A 102 -3.46 -22.11 1.07
C SER A 102 -4.83 -22.71 1.39
N ASP A 103 -4.91 -24.02 1.50
CA ASP A 103 -6.15 -24.75 1.82
C ASP A 103 -6.80 -24.25 3.12
N GLN A 104 -5.98 -23.95 4.15
CA GLN A 104 -6.48 -23.41 5.41
C GLN A 104 -7.15 -22.05 5.23
N MET A 105 -6.53 -21.16 4.43
CA MET A 105 -7.10 -19.84 4.17
C MET A 105 -8.35 -19.94 3.30
N ILE A 106 -8.39 -20.85 2.35
CA ILE A 106 -9.57 -21.12 1.52
C ILE A 106 -10.73 -21.59 2.40
N LEU A 107 -10.50 -22.57 3.26
CA LEU A 107 -11.52 -23.12 4.13
C LEU A 107 -12.03 -22.12 5.17
N HIS A 108 -11.12 -21.40 5.83
CA HIS A 108 -11.48 -20.60 7.00
C HIS A 108 -11.79 -19.14 6.67
N LYS A 109 -11.05 -18.53 5.74
CA LYS A 109 -11.24 -17.12 5.35
C LYS A 109 -12.35 -16.98 4.31
N PHE A 110 -12.39 -17.86 3.32
CA PHE A 110 -13.36 -17.81 2.23
C PHE A 110 -14.54 -18.78 2.40
N ARG A 111 -14.59 -19.52 3.52
CA ARG A 111 -15.66 -20.50 3.84
C ARG A 111 -15.90 -21.52 2.72
N GLY A 112 -14.84 -21.94 2.05
CA GLY A 112 -14.91 -22.85 0.91
C GLY A 112 -15.50 -22.23 -0.38
N LYS A 113 -15.75 -20.93 -0.40
CA LYS A 113 -16.23 -20.22 -1.58
C LYS A 113 -15.02 -19.55 -2.25
N LEU A 114 -14.40 -20.28 -3.14
CA LEU A 114 -13.62 -19.70 -4.24
C LEU A 114 -14.48 -19.92 -5.49
N ASP A 115 -15.17 -18.90 -5.89
CA ASP A 115 -15.77 -18.81 -7.21
C ASP A 115 -14.74 -18.31 -8.21
#